data_2a4d1af5b7054491f5beb2e04742f522
#
_entry.id   2a4d1af5b7054491f5beb2e04742f522
#
_cell.length_a   1.000
_cell.length_b   1.000
_cell.length_c   1.000
_cell.angle_alpha   90.00
_cell.angle_beta   90.00
_cell.angle_gamma   90.00
#
_symmetry.space_group_name_H-M   'P 1'
#
loop_
_entity.id
_entity.type
_entity.pdbx_description
1 polymer ?
#
loop_
_entity_poly.entity_id
_entity_poly.type
_entity_poly.pdbx_seq_one_letter_code
_entity_poly.pdbx_strand_id
1 'polypeptide(L)'
;TYPFGRRAFRHELRPVLEQILQTGVNVASVRDILVRKPDPAKYAQAADLIEHYFAAVLVHEPDAFTGFDNSFPFSGQIAGRIHKTGYVAERPLHPGNPDISREPSGDILVSGGGSDVALPLFRAALAARRHSRQANRNIWRILVGQGVSEADFRSLIKDAEGGVIVERTRADFHDLLSRARASVSLAGYNTVIDGLVAGIPMLLVPFATATETEQTDRARALAEAGHAITHDLATINSLSLAAAVDRTLDLPRQNHNTAWFLGAEQSAAILHQLATQTRE
;
A
#
# COMPACT_ATOMS: atom_id res chain seq x y z
N THR A 1 -0.55 8.35 -12.90
CA THR A 1 -0.55 7.51 -14.11
C THR A 1 -1.54 8.06 -15.12
N TYR A 2 -1.10 8.33 -16.34
CA TYR A 2 -1.95 8.76 -17.44
C TYR A 2 -2.67 7.52 -18.04
N PRO A 3 -3.97 7.59 -18.41
CA PRO A 3 -4.86 8.75 -18.36
C PRO A 3 -5.62 8.91 -17.02
N PHE A 4 -5.42 8.04 -16.04
CA PHE A 4 -6.16 8.03 -14.78
C PHE A 4 -5.75 9.15 -13.81
N GLY A 5 -4.50 9.62 -13.89
CA GLY A 5 -3.91 10.59 -12.98
C GLY A 5 -4.16 12.06 -13.33
N ARG A 6 -3.21 12.91 -12.97
CA ARG A 6 -3.24 14.36 -13.20
C ARG A 6 -3.12 14.68 -14.69
N ARG A 7 -3.84 15.75 -15.13
CA ARG A 7 -3.86 16.19 -16.53
C ARG A 7 -2.63 17.03 -16.93
N ALA A 8 -1.72 17.34 -16.02
CA ALA A 8 -0.62 18.27 -16.24
C ALA A 8 0.22 17.93 -17.49
N PHE A 9 0.44 16.64 -17.76
CA PHE A 9 1.28 16.19 -18.90
C PHE A 9 0.49 15.77 -20.14
N ARG A 10 -0.81 16.08 -20.21
CA ARG A 10 -1.67 15.64 -21.32
C ARG A 10 -1.17 16.13 -22.69
N HIS A 11 -0.74 17.39 -22.77
CA HIS A 11 -0.30 18.00 -24.01
C HIS A 11 1.03 17.42 -24.51
N GLU A 12 1.88 16.96 -23.58
CA GLU A 12 3.16 16.33 -23.92
C GLU A 12 2.99 14.86 -24.28
N LEU A 13 2.15 14.15 -23.55
CA LEU A 13 1.97 12.70 -23.74
C LEU A 13 1.15 12.35 -24.97
N ARG A 14 0.15 13.15 -25.35
CA ARG A 14 -0.73 12.81 -26.46
C ARG A 14 -0.01 12.66 -27.79
N PRO A 15 0.85 13.58 -28.24
CA PRO A 15 1.62 13.40 -29.47
C PRO A 15 2.52 12.15 -29.45
N VAL A 16 3.10 11.84 -28.30
CA VAL A 16 3.93 10.63 -28.12
C VAL A 16 3.10 9.36 -28.27
N LEU A 17 1.90 9.31 -27.66
CA LEU A 17 0.99 8.17 -27.79
C LEU A 17 0.54 7.97 -29.24
N GLU A 18 0.21 9.06 -29.96
CA GLU A 18 -0.17 9.05 -31.38
C GLU A 18 0.96 8.49 -32.25
N GLN A 19 2.20 8.89 -31.98
CA GLN A 19 3.36 8.38 -32.71
C GLN A 19 3.64 6.90 -32.44
N ILE A 20 3.52 6.47 -31.18
CA ILE A 20 3.77 5.06 -30.80
C ILE A 20 2.73 4.12 -31.42
N LEU A 21 1.48 4.55 -31.65
CA LEU A 21 0.47 3.73 -32.32
C LEU A 21 0.88 3.26 -33.72
N GLN A 22 1.82 3.95 -34.37
CA GLN A 22 2.31 3.59 -35.72
C GLN A 22 3.44 2.53 -35.65
N THR A 23 4.13 2.39 -34.54
CA THR A 23 5.38 1.61 -34.47
C THR A 23 5.42 0.63 -33.31
N GLY A 24 4.43 0.66 -32.40
CA GLY A 24 4.46 -0.13 -31.17
C GLY A 24 3.14 -0.10 -30.41
N VAL A 25 3.18 -0.45 -29.15
CA VAL A 25 2.04 -0.50 -28.24
C VAL A 25 2.19 0.42 -27.04
N ASN A 26 1.13 1.11 -26.69
CA ASN A 26 1.04 1.86 -25.44
C ASN A 26 0.39 0.98 -24.37
N VAL A 27 0.96 0.95 -23.19
CA VAL A 27 0.42 0.24 -22.02
C VAL A 27 0.33 1.21 -20.84
N ALA A 28 -0.81 1.25 -20.17
CA ALA A 28 -0.98 1.96 -18.91
C ALA A 28 -0.69 1.02 -17.74
N SER A 29 -0.02 1.53 -16.71
CA SER A 29 0.25 0.78 -15.47
C SER A 29 -0.34 1.57 -14.31
N VAL A 30 -1.17 0.92 -13.51
CA VAL A 30 -1.82 1.50 -12.34
C VAL A 30 -1.65 0.59 -11.13
N ARG A 31 -1.68 1.20 -9.93
CA ARG A 31 -1.78 0.46 -8.69
C ARG A 31 -3.16 -0.20 -8.57
N ASP A 32 -3.62 -0.45 -7.37
CA ASP A 32 -4.90 -1.06 -7.07
C ASP A 32 -6.10 -0.09 -7.17
N ILE A 33 -6.08 1.03 -6.46
CA ILE A 33 -7.20 1.96 -6.29
C ILE A 33 -6.85 3.33 -6.86
N LEU A 34 -7.77 3.89 -7.63
CA LEU A 34 -7.63 5.24 -8.18
C LEU A 34 -8.20 6.29 -7.22
N VAL A 35 -7.54 7.44 -7.17
CA VAL A 35 -8.09 8.62 -6.49
C VAL A 35 -9.42 9.02 -7.12
N ARG A 36 -10.47 9.13 -6.32
CA ARG A 36 -11.82 9.50 -6.79
C ARG A 36 -11.85 10.88 -7.42
N LYS A 37 -12.53 10.99 -8.53
CA LYS A 37 -12.73 12.25 -9.25
C LYS A 37 -14.16 12.74 -9.02
N PRO A 38 -14.33 14.02 -8.63
CA PRO A 38 -15.67 14.59 -8.41
C PRO A 38 -16.53 14.61 -9.69
N ASP A 39 -15.88 14.71 -10.85
CA ASP A 39 -16.55 14.87 -12.15
C ASP A 39 -16.55 13.53 -12.90
N PRO A 40 -17.72 12.88 -13.10
CA PRO A 40 -17.85 11.63 -13.83
C PRO A 40 -17.35 11.68 -15.26
N ALA A 41 -17.42 12.84 -15.94
CA ALA A 41 -16.93 13.00 -17.30
C ALA A 41 -15.42 12.74 -17.42
N LYS A 42 -14.67 12.89 -16.33
CA LYS A 42 -13.23 12.57 -16.30
C LYS A 42 -12.94 11.07 -16.37
N TYR A 43 -13.84 10.25 -15.86
CA TYR A 43 -13.73 8.80 -15.99
C TYR A 43 -14.05 8.34 -17.40
N ALA A 44 -15.17 8.82 -17.99
CA ALA A 44 -15.53 8.53 -19.37
C ALA A 44 -14.37 8.92 -20.31
N GLN A 45 -13.82 10.14 -20.18
CA GLN A 45 -12.69 10.57 -21.00
C GLN A 45 -11.43 9.69 -20.80
N ALA A 46 -11.20 9.17 -19.60
CA ALA A 46 -10.10 8.25 -19.38
C ALA A 46 -10.34 6.90 -20.06
N ALA A 47 -11.58 6.39 -20.05
CA ALA A 47 -11.95 5.17 -20.75
C ALA A 47 -11.78 5.33 -22.28
N ASP A 48 -12.27 6.43 -22.86
CA ASP A 48 -12.12 6.73 -24.29
C ASP A 48 -10.63 6.82 -24.71
N LEU A 49 -9.80 7.43 -23.87
CA LEU A 49 -8.35 7.50 -24.10
C LEU A 49 -7.70 6.11 -24.05
N ILE A 50 -8.13 5.24 -23.13
CA ILE A 50 -7.64 3.87 -23.06
C ILE A 50 -8.04 3.11 -24.32
N GLU A 51 -9.29 3.17 -24.74
CA GLU A 51 -9.75 2.49 -25.94
C GLU A 51 -9.01 2.95 -27.20
N HIS A 52 -8.69 4.24 -27.27
CA HIS A 52 -8.05 4.80 -28.46
C HIS A 52 -6.53 4.58 -28.49
N TYR A 53 -5.85 4.72 -27.36
CA TYR A 53 -4.38 4.80 -27.36
C TYR A 53 -3.68 3.61 -26.72
N PHE A 54 -4.35 2.77 -25.93
CA PHE A 54 -3.67 1.76 -25.12
C PHE A 54 -4.11 0.34 -25.48
N ALA A 55 -3.14 -0.53 -25.70
CA ALA A 55 -3.41 -1.96 -25.91
C ALA A 55 -3.80 -2.67 -24.61
N ALA A 56 -3.25 -2.23 -23.47
CA ALA A 56 -3.51 -2.83 -22.18
C ALA A 56 -3.43 -1.83 -21.03
N VAL A 57 -4.10 -2.17 -19.94
CA VAL A 57 -3.99 -1.55 -18.60
C VAL A 57 -3.55 -2.62 -17.62
N LEU A 58 -2.33 -2.52 -17.13
CA LEU A 58 -1.81 -3.39 -16.08
C LEU A 58 -2.29 -2.85 -14.73
N VAL A 59 -3.13 -3.61 -14.05
CA VAL A 59 -3.65 -3.27 -12.72
C VAL A 59 -2.93 -4.13 -11.70
N HIS A 60 -2.16 -3.47 -10.81
CA HIS A 60 -1.33 -4.17 -9.83
C HIS A 60 -2.12 -4.53 -8.58
N GLU A 61 -3.12 -5.39 -8.75
CA GLU A 61 -3.88 -6.04 -7.69
C GLU A 61 -4.16 -7.50 -8.06
N PRO A 62 -4.30 -8.41 -7.08
CA PRO A 62 -4.77 -9.78 -7.32
C PRO A 62 -6.23 -9.81 -7.75
N ASP A 63 -6.63 -10.87 -8.48
CA ASP A 63 -8.03 -11.08 -8.91
C ASP A 63 -9.03 -11.16 -7.75
N ALA A 64 -8.55 -11.55 -6.56
CA ALA A 64 -9.36 -11.62 -5.35
C ALA A 64 -9.85 -10.24 -4.86
N PHE A 65 -9.28 -9.13 -5.36
CA PHE A 65 -9.64 -7.77 -4.99
C PHE A 65 -10.28 -7.03 -6.15
N THR A 66 -11.11 -6.05 -5.82
CA THR A 66 -11.87 -5.23 -6.78
C THR A 66 -11.60 -3.74 -6.59
N GLY A 67 -10.41 -3.39 -6.10
CA GLY A 67 -10.05 -2.02 -5.78
C GLY A 67 -10.09 -1.09 -6.99
N PHE A 68 -9.50 -1.52 -8.11
CA PHE A 68 -9.55 -0.79 -9.37
C PHE A 68 -10.99 -0.66 -9.88
N ASP A 69 -11.73 -1.77 -9.97
CA ASP A 69 -13.09 -1.79 -10.50
C ASP A 69 -14.03 -0.87 -9.70
N ASN A 70 -13.92 -0.90 -8.36
CA ASN A 70 -14.71 -0.06 -7.46
C ASN A 70 -14.33 1.43 -7.53
N SER A 71 -13.10 1.75 -7.93
CA SER A 71 -12.60 3.13 -8.04
C SER A 71 -12.71 3.71 -9.45
N PHE A 72 -12.99 2.87 -10.47
CA PHE A 72 -13.15 3.26 -11.86
C PHE A 72 -14.49 2.78 -12.44
N PRO A 73 -15.56 3.60 -12.39
CA PRO A 73 -16.91 3.21 -12.81
C PRO A 73 -17.03 2.78 -14.28
N PHE A 74 -16.05 3.06 -15.10
CA PHE A 74 -15.99 2.70 -16.53
C PHE A 74 -15.08 1.47 -16.79
N SER A 75 -14.71 0.70 -15.77
CA SER A 75 -13.91 -0.52 -15.94
C SER A 75 -14.55 -1.52 -16.90
N GLY A 76 -15.88 -1.65 -16.88
CA GLY A 76 -16.62 -2.51 -17.82
C GLY A 76 -16.46 -2.11 -19.29
N GLN A 77 -16.32 -0.81 -19.61
CA GLN A 77 -16.09 -0.31 -20.99
C GLN A 77 -14.74 -0.81 -21.50
N ILE A 78 -13.71 -0.83 -20.69
CA ILE A 78 -12.34 -1.21 -21.04
C ILE A 78 -11.95 -2.60 -20.56
N ALA A 79 -12.91 -3.45 -20.19
CA ALA A 79 -12.66 -4.75 -19.57
C ALA A 79 -11.70 -5.65 -20.40
N GLY A 80 -11.83 -5.62 -21.74
CA GLY A 80 -10.96 -6.40 -22.64
C GLY A 80 -9.49 -5.94 -22.67
N ARG A 81 -9.15 -4.81 -22.03
CA ARG A 81 -7.79 -4.27 -21.96
C ARG A 81 -7.21 -4.33 -20.52
N ILE A 82 -8.01 -4.68 -19.53
CA ILE A 82 -7.59 -4.79 -18.14
C ILE A 82 -6.90 -6.13 -17.93
N HIS A 83 -5.69 -6.07 -17.38
CA HIS A 83 -4.92 -7.23 -16.93
C HIS A 83 -4.56 -7.04 -15.46
N LYS A 84 -5.17 -7.82 -14.57
CA LYS A 84 -4.77 -7.89 -13.17
C LYS A 84 -3.49 -8.71 -13.05
N THR A 85 -2.43 -8.10 -12.55
CA THR A 85 -1.09 -8.71 -12.54
C THR A 85 -0.71 -9.27 -11.17
N GLY A 86 -1.50 -8.97 -10.15
CA GLY A 86 -1.06 -9.10 -8.77
C GLY A 86 -0.19 -7.92 -8.35
N TYR A 87 0.16 -7.86 -7.08
CA TYR A 87 0.99 -6.81 -6.52
C TYR A 87 2.44 -6.89 -7.03
N VAL A 88 3.02 -5.74 -7.36
CA VAL A 88 4.46 -5.61 -7.58
C VAL A 88 5.10 -5.42 -6.21
N ALA A 89 5.75 -6.45 -5.72
CA ALA A 89 6.37 -6.49 -4.41
C ALA A 89 7.84 -6.89 -4.50
N GLU A 90 8.66 -6.30 -3.64
CA GLU A 90 9.99 -6.82 -3.40
C GLU A 90 9.85 -8.11 -2.59
N ARG A 91 10.19 -9.24 -3.20
CA ARG A 91 10.14 -10.53 -2.51
C ARG A 91 11.45 -10.77 -1.79
N PRO A 92 11.42 -11.39 -0.61
CA PRO A 92 12.63 -11.95 -0.03
C PRO A 92 13.31 -12.85 -1.06
N LEU A 93 14.60 -12.68 -1.29
CA LEU A 93 15.39 -13.42 -2.28
C LEU A 93 15.33 -14.95 -2.09
N HIS A 94 14.76 -15.41 -0.98
CA HIS A 94 14.58 -16.83 -0.65
C HIS A 94 13.15 -17.09 -0.15
N PRO A 95 12.15 -17.32 -1.07
CA PRO A 95 10.89 -17.92 -0.67
C PRO A 95 11.19 -19.38 -0.26
N GLY A 96 11.27 -19.66 1.02
CA GLY A 96 11.49 -21.02 1.55
C GLY A 96 12.73 -21.21 2.40
N ASN A 97 13.57 -20.20 2.57
CA ASN A 97 14.48 -20.13 3.70
C ASN A 97 14.13 -18.89 4.53
N PRO A 98 13.08 -18.94 5.38
CA PRO A 98 13.12 -18.05 6.51
C PRO A 98 14.42 -18.46 7.20
N ASP A 99 15.33 -17.54 7.38
CA ASP A 99 16.29 -17.65 8.47
C ASP A 99 15.47 -17.57 9.77
N ILE A 100 14.63 -18.62 9.96
CA ILE A 100 13.76 -18.87 11.12
C ILE A 100 14.64 -19.06 12.37
N SER A 101 15.96 -19.11 12.21
CA SER A 101 16.92 -19.15 13.30
C SER A 101 16.95 -17.84 14.09
N ARG A 102 16.42 -16.73 13.55
CA ARG A 102 16.22 -15.52 14.33
C ARG A 102 14.82 -15.52 14.92
N GLU A 103 14.74 -15.71 16.22
CA GLU A 103 13.54 -15.55 17.03
C GLU A 103 12.78 -14.28 16.60
N PRO A 104 11.44 -14.33 16.49
CA PRO A 104 10.65 -13.13 16.25
C PRO A 104 11.07 -12.04 17.25
N SER A 105 11.40 -10.84 16.80
CA SER A 105 11.76 -9.74 17.71
C SER A 105 10.63 -9.44 18.69
N GLY A 106 9.42 -9.80 18.29
CA GLY A 106 8.22 -9.55 19.06
C GLY A 106 7.81 -8.07 19.09
N ASP A 107 8.51 -7.20 18.35
CA ASP A 107 8.23 -5.76 18.33
C ASP A 107 6.84 -5.47 17.74
N ILE A 108 6.21 -4.41 18.21
CA ILE A 108 5.12 -3.73 17.51
C ILE A 108 5.75 -2.65 16.65
N LEU A 109 5.69 -2.84 15.34
CA LEU A 109 6.31 -1.92 14.38
C LEU A 109 5.30 -0.85 13.95
N VAL A 110 5.58 0.42 14.26
CA VAL A 110 4.74 1.56 13.91
C VAL A 110 5.42 2.35 12.79
N SER A 111 4.74 2.56 11.66
CA SER A 111 5.29 3.30 10.52
C SER A 111 4.24 4.20 9.87
N GLY A 112 4.69 5.27 9.23
CA GLY A 112 3.80 6.25 8.60
C GLY A 112 4.16 6.57 7.14
N GLY A 113 5.04 5.77 6.53
CA GLY A 113 5.57 6.09 5.22
C GLY A 113 6.47 7.34 5.25
N GLY A 114 6.57 8.04 4.12
CA GLY A 114 7.51 9.16 3.95
C GLY A 114 7.02 10.52 4.43
N SER A 115 5.73 10.71 4.76
CA SER A 115 5.14 12.03 5.02
C SER A 115 4.87 12.29 6.52
N ASP A 116 4.60 13.56 6.84
CA ASP A 116 4.28 14.04 8.19
C ASP A 116 2.82 13.78 8.62
N VAL A 117 1.96 13.32 7.70
CA VAL A 117 0.55 13.02 8.00
C VAL A 117 0.38 11.92 9.08
N ALA A 118 1.42 11.13 9.33
CA ALA A 118 1.45 10.11 10.37
C ALA A 118 1.74 10.64 11.79
N LEU A 119 2.02 11.92 11.98
CA LEU A 119 2.34 12.48 13.29
C LEU A 119 1.29 12.18 14.38
N PRO A 120 -0.04 12.26 14.11
CA PRO A 120 -1.05 11.87 15.11
C PRO A 120 -0.92 10.40 15.52
N LEU A 121 -0.65 9.49 14.60
CA LEU A 121 -0.40 8.07 14.88
C LEU A 121 0.85 7.89 15.76
N PHE A 122 1.97 8.53 15.41
CA PHE A 122 3.20 8.45 16.18
C PHE A 122 3.02 8.95 17.61
N ARG A 123 2.37 10.11 17.79
CA ARG A 123 2.07 10.67 19.11
C ARG A 123 1.17 9.74 19.95
N ALA A 124 0.17 9.14 19.33
CA ALA A 124 -0.67 8.15 20.04
C ALA A 124 0.14 6.91 20.45
N ALA A 125 1.07 6.44 19.59
CA ALA A 125 1.88 5.26 19.84
C ALA A 125 2.85 5.42 21.00
N LEU A 126 3.38 6.63 21.27
CA LEU A 126 4.30 6.90 22.36
C LEU A 126 3.76 6.42 23.73
N ALA A 127 2.48 6.62 23.97
CA ALA A 127 1.86 6.25 25.25
C ALA A 127 0.94 5.00 25.16
N ALA A 128 0.66 4.49 23.94
CA ALA A 128 -0.25 3.35 23.75
C ALA A 128 0.29 2.06 24.38
N ARG A 129 1.62 1.85 24.36
CA ARG A 129 2.26 0.65 24.90
C ARG A 129 1.79 0.31 26.32
N ARG A 130 1.78 1.29 27.22
CA ARG A 130 1.40 1.08 28.64
C ARG A 130 -0.08 0.71 28.84
N HIS A 131 -0.94 0.99 27.85
CA HIS A 131 -2.37 0.70 27.88
C HIS A 131 -2.73 -0.60 27.18
N SER A 132 -1.83 -1.19 26.38
CA SER A 132 -2.06 -2.48 25.75
C SER A 132 -2.03 -3.61 26.79
N ARG A 133 -2.96 -4.55 26.68
CA ARG A 133 -3.03 -5.74 27.52
C ARG A 133 -2.08 -6.83 27.02
N GLN A 134 -1.92 -6.95 25.71
CA GLN A 134 -1.17 -8.02 25.06
C GLN A 134 0.25 -7.61 24.65
N ALA A 135 0.54 -6.30 24.48
CA ALA A 135 1.80 -5.79 23.95
C ALA A 135 2.54 -4.81 24.88
N ASN A 136 2.14 -4.68 26.16
CA ASN A 136 2.77 -3.78 27.13
C ASN A 136 4.22 -4.18 27.50
N ARG A 137 4.62 -5.42 27.25
CA ARG A 137 5.99 -5.93 27.47
C ARG A 137 6.85 -5.92 26.21
N ASN A 138 6.23 -5.77 25.03
CA ASN A 138 6.93 -5.71 23.76
C ASN A 138 7.63 -4.35 23.58
N ILE A 139 8.66 -4.31 22.75
CA ILE A 139 9.19 -3.05 22.21
C ILE A 139 8.17 -2.50 21.21
N TRP A 140 7.86 -1.23 21.32
CA TRP A 140 7.14 -0.49 20.28
C TRP A 140 8.14 0.36 19.52
N ARG A 141 8.39 0.00 18.26
CA ARG A 141 9.37 0.65 17.40
C ARG A 141 8.67 1.55 16.41
N ILE A 142 8.89 2.85 16.55
CA ILE A 142 8.27 3.90 15.71
C ILE A 142 9.30 4.33 14.66
N LEU A 143 9.02 3.99 13.39
CA LEU A 143 9.84 4.34 12.23
C LEU A 143 9.32 5.61 11.58
N VAL A 144 10.04 6.71 11.78
CA VAL A 144 9.64 8.04 11.34
C VAL A 144 10.26 8.35 9.98
N GLY A 145 9.39 8.63 8.98
CA GLY A 145 9.81 8.96 7.62
C GLY A 145 10.60 10.28 7.54
N GLN A 146 11.36 10.42 6.45
CA GLN A 146 12.22 11.60 6.24
C GLN A 146 11.43 12.91 6.03
N GLY A 147 10.14 12.85 5.65
CA GLY A 147 9.27 14.02 5.50
C GLY A 147 8.82 14.64 6.82
N VAL A 148 8.99 13.96 7.94
CA VAL A 148 8.75 14.53 9.28
C VAL A 148 9.90 15.44 9.65
N SER A 149 9.58 16.68 10.09
CA SER A 149 10.57 17.68 10.45
C SER A 149 11.50 17.19 11.57
N GLU A 150 12.73 17.71 11.59
CA GLU A 150 13.70 17.36 12.63
C GLU A 150 13.23 17.80 14.03
N ALA A 151 12.46 18.90 14.10
CA ALA A 151 11.88 19.37 15.36
C ALA A 151 10.84 18.39 15.90
N ASP A 152 9.91 17.91 15.05
CA ASP A 152 8.92 16.91 15.43
C ASP A 152 9.58 15.58 15.80
N PHE A 153 10.58 15.16 15.02
CA PHE A 153 11.32 13.92 15.29
C PHE A 153 12.00 13.96 16.67
N ARG A 154 12.68 15.07 17.02
CA ARG A 154 13.28 15.26 18.35
C ARG A 154 12.23 15.29 19.47
N SER A 155 11.06 15.89 19.21
CA SER A 155 9.96 15.88 20.17
C SER A 155 9.48 14.44 20.43
N LEU A 156 9.30 13.62 19.39
CA LEU A 156 8.90 12.23 19.53
C LEU A 156 9.92 11.43 20.35
N ILE A 157 11.23 11.63 20.11
CA ILE A 157 12.29 10.97 20.90
C ILE A 157 12.23 11.39 22.37
N LYS A 158 12.08 12.70 22.63
CA LYS A 158 12.01 13.25 24.00
C LYS A 158 10.82 12.69 24.78
N ASP A 159 9.68 12.51 24.11
CA ASP A 159 8.44 12.07 24.71
C ASP A 159 8.30 10.54 24.77
N ALA A 160 9.29 9.79 24.25
CA ALA A 160 9.29 8.33 24.25
C ALA A 160 9.52 7.78 25.66
N GLU A 161 8.61 6.92 26.11
CA GLU A 161 8.71 6.25 27.41
C GLU A 161 9.42 4.88 27.29
N GLY A 162 9.77 4.28 28.40
CA GLY A 162 10.49 2.99 28.44
C GLY A 162 9.81 1.89 27.60
N GLY A 163 10.60 1.26 26.74
CA GLY A 163 10.12 0.23 25.81
C GLY A 163 9.53 0.79 24.49
N VAL A 164 9.57 2.12 24.28
CA VAL A 164 9.27 2.75 23.00
C VAL A 164 10.57 3.26 22.40
N ILE A 165 10.87 2.87 21.17
CA ILE A 165 12.05 3.29 20.40
C ILE A 165 11.57 4.11 19.21
N VAL A 166 12.07 5.34 19.09
CA VAL A 166 11.78 6.24 17.98
C VAL A 166 13.04 6.40 17.14
N GLU A 167 12.97 6.03 15.89
CA GLU A 167 14.11 6.12 14.96
C GLU A 167 13.64 6.50 13.55
N ARG A 168 14.57 6.97 12.71
CA ARG A 168 14.27 7.20 11.29
C ARG A 168 14.06 5.87 10.57
N THR A 169 13.28 5.91 9.49
CA THR A 169 13.08 4.75 8.60
C THR A 169 14.43 4.18 8.17
N ARG A 170 14.55 2.87 8.19
CA ARG A 170 15.79 2.10 7.99
C ARG A 170 15.75 1.33 6.69
N ALA A 171 16.93 1.03 6.14
CA ALA A 171 17.06 0.23 4.92
C ALA A 171 16.63 -1.24 5.12
N ASP A 172 16.75 -1.77 6.36
CA ASP A 172 16.33 -3.12 6.75
C ASP A 172 14.86 -3.21 7.20
N PHE A 173 14.00 -2.31 6.69
CA PHE A 173 12.58 -2.25 7.06
C PHE A 173 11.86 -3.58 6.85
N HIS A 174 12.08 -4.25 5.71
CA HIS A 174 11.44 -5.54 5.42
C HIS A 174 11.85 -6.65 6.39
N ASP A 175 13.12 -6.66 6.82
CA ASP A 175 13.62 -7.61 7.81
C ASP A 175 13.00 -7.34 9.19
N LEU A 176 12.90 -6.07 9.61
CA LEU A 176 12.19 -5.69 10.82
C LEU A 176 10.71 -6.11 10.78
N LEU A 177 10.06 -5.86 9.65
CA LEU A 177 8.64 -6.16 9.44
C LEU A 177 8.38 -7.68 9.52
N SER A 178 9.21 -8.49 8.88
CA SER A 178 9.06 -9.95 8.86
C SER A 178 9.16 -10.58 10.25
N ARG A 179 9.93 -9.97 11.16
CA ARG A 179 10.13 -10.43 12.54
C ARG A 179 9.23 -9.75 13.56
N ALA A 180 8.51 -8.71 13.18
CA ALA A 180 7.61 -8.01 14.08
C ALA A 180 6.42 -8.90 14.48
N ARG A 181 5.85 -8.64 15.66
CA ARG A 181 4.65 -9.30 16.16
C ARG A 181 3.40 -8.77 15.45
N ALA A 182 3.35 -7.47 15.20
CA ALA A 182 2.32 -6.81 14.40
C ALA A 182 2.86 -5.51 13.79
N SER A 183 2.22 -5.05 12.71
CA SER A 183 2.44 -3.75 12.09
C SER A 183 1.28 -2.81 12.39
N VAL A 184 1.60 -1.55 12.67
CA VAL A 184 0.67 -0.44 12.79
C VAL A 184 1.09 0.63 11.80
N SER A 185 0.26 0.93 10.81
CA SER A 185 0.70 1.85 9.75
C SER A 185 -0.45 2.61 9.09
N LEU A 186 -0.08 3.67 8.36
CA LEU A 186 -0.99 4.22 7.34
C LEU A 186 -1.21 3.17 6.26
N ALA A 187 -2.37 3.23 5.60
CA ALA A 187 -2.74 2.26 4.57
C ALA A 187 -2.21 2.62 3.16
N GLY A 188 -0.98 3.13 3.07
CA GLY A 188 -0.29 3.39 1.81
C GLY A 188 -0.03 2.09 1.04
N TYR A 189 -0.08 2.14 -0.30
CA TYR A 189 0.04 0.96 -1.16
C TYR A 189 1.27 0.09 -0.82
N ASN A 190 2.47 0.65 -0.85
CA ASN A 190 3.69 -0.13 -0.61
C ASN A 190 3.71 -0.74 0.81
N THR A 191 3.38 0.04 1.84
CA THR A 191 3.41 -0.42 3.23
C THR A 191 2.45 -1.58 3.48
N VAL A 192 1.27 -1.52 2.85
CA VAL A 192 0.29 -2.61 2.93
C VAL A 192 0.82 -3.88 2.26
N ILE A 193 1.41 -3.74 1.07
CA ILE A 193 1.97 -4.91 0.35
C ILE A 193 3.12 -5.52 1.13
N ASP A 194 4.01 -4.71 1.70
CA ASP A 194 5.10 -5.19 2.54
C ASP A 194 4.56 -6.01 3.73
N GLY A 195 3.48 -5.53 4.36
CA GLY A 195 2.79 -6.25 5.44
C GLY A 195 2.16 -7.58 4.99
N LEU A 196 1.53 -7.60 3.81
CA LEU A 196 0.97 -8.81 3.21
C LEU A 196 2.08 -9.81 2.85
N VAL A 197 3.19 -9.36 2.26
CA VAL A 197 4.36 -10.21 1.96
C VAL A 197 4.93 -10.81 3.24
N ALA A 198 5.04 -10.01 4.30
CA ALA A 198 5.53 -10.47 5.61
C ALA A 198 4.53 -11.40 6.34
N GLY A 199 3.26 -11.41 5.92
CA GLY A 199 2.19 -12.22 6.51
C GLY A 199 1.91 -11.88 7.98
N ILE A 200 2.21 -10.68 8.43
CA ILE A 200 2.02 -10.28 9.83
C ILE A 200 0.65 -9.66 10.08
N PRO A 201 0.12 -9.74 11.31
CA PRO A 201 -1.08 -9.01 11.68
C PRO A 201 -0.91 -7.49 11.46
N MET A 202 -1.87 -6.85 10.79
CA MET A 202 -1.81 -5.44 10.43
C MET A 202 -2.92 -4.64 11.10
N LEU A 203 -2.56 -3.51 11.71
CA LEU A 203 -3.47 -2.43 12.05
C LEU A 203 -3.26 -1.29 11.06
N LEU A 204 -4.26 -1.04 10.23
CA LEU A 204 -4.26 0.02 9.24
C LEU A 204 -5.00 1.25 9.75
N VAL A 205 -4.31 2.38 9.74
CA VAL A 205 -4.83 3.68 10.18
C VAL A 205 -4.81 4.62 8.96
N PRO A 206 -5.81 4.53 8.07
CA PRO A 206 -5.78 5.24 6.80
C PRO A 206 -5.81 6.75 6.99
N PHE A 207 -4.98 7.46 6.22
CA PHE A 207 -5.12 8.88 6.00
C PHE A 207 -6.12 9.12 4.86
N ALA A 208 -7.04 10.04 5.08
CA ALA A 208 -8.02 10.45 4.07
C ALA A 208 -8.24 11.96 4.07
N THR A 209 -8.58 12.48 2.91
CA THR A 209 -9.11 13.83 2.72
C THR A 209 -10.45 13.72 1.99
N ALA A 210 -11.12 14.84 1.74
CA ALA A 210 -12.38 14.85 0.97
C ALA A 210 -12.23 14.25 -0.45
N THR A 211 -11.00 14.22 -1.01
CA THR A 211 -10.73 13.75 -2.38
C THR A 211 -9.80 12.55 -2.46
N GLU A 212 -9.05 12.26 -1.41
CA GLU A 212 -8.09 11.16 -1.37
C GLU A 212 -8.60 10.09 -0.39
N THR A 213 -9.25 9.06 -0.91
CA THR A 213 -9.89 7.98 -0.14
C THR A 213 -9.27 6.61 -0.38
N GLU A 214 -8.25 6.51 -1.22
CA GLU A 214 -7.67 5.24 -1.63
C GLU A 214 -7.11 4.43 -0.44
N GLN A 215 -6.58 5.09 0.59
CA GLN A 215 -6.11 4.40 1.79
C GLN A 215 -7.27 3.83 2.60
N THR A 216 -8.37 4.57 2.72
CA THR A 216 -9.58 4.10 3.43
C THR A 216 -10.22 2.94 2.69
N ASP A 217 -10.33 3.03 1.38
CA ASP A 217 -10.94 2.00 0.55
C ASP A 217 -10.09 0.71 0.60
N ARG A 218 -8.75 0.83 0.54
CA ARG A 218 -7.81 -0.29 0.68
C ARG A 218 -7.88 -0.93 2.07
N ALA A 219 -7.83 -0.12 3.13
CA ALA A 219 -7.90 -0.62 4.50
C ALA A 219 -9.20 -1.36 4.77
N ARG A 220 -10.33 -0.83 4.26
CA ARG A 220 -11.65 -1.47 4.36
C ARG A 220 -11.67 -2.82 3.65
N ALA A 221 -11.23 -2.88 2.39
CA ALA A 221 -11.22 -4.12 1.62
C ALA A 221 -10.40 -5.22 2.31
N LEU A 222 -9.24 -4.86 2.87
CA LEU A 222 -8.41 -5.81 3.60
C LEU A 222 -9.02 -6.25 4.94
N ALA A 223 -9.73 -5.36 5.63
CA ALA A 223 -10.42 -5.71 6.87
C ALA A 223 -11.61 -6.62 6.61
N GLU A 224 -12.40 -6.36 5.57
CA GLU A 224 -13.52 -7.21 5.14
C GLU A 224 -13.04 -8.62 4.71
N ALA A 225 -11.85 -8.70 4.12
CA ALA A 225 -11.20 -9.97 3.77
C ALA A 225 -10.50 -10.66 4.97
N GLY A 226 -10.49 -10.06 6.16
CA GLY A 226 -9.86 -10.63 7.36
C GLY A 226 -8.34 -10.51 7.40
N HIS A 227 -7.74 -9.63 6.57
CA HIS A 227 -6.28 -9.44 6.49
C HIS A 227 -5.77 -8.32 7.39
N ALA A 228 -6.63 -7.47 7.91
CA ALA A 228 -6.25 -6.35 8.76
C ALA A 228 -7.36 -5.94 9.73
N ILE A 229 -6.98 -5.18 10.77
CA ILE A 229 -7.88 -4.35 11.57
C ILE A 229 -7.73 -2.91 11.10
N THR A 230 -8.79 -2.10 11.20
CA THR A 230 -8.74 -0.67 10.87
C THR A 230 -9.04 0.21 12.08
N HIS A 231 -8.46 1.40 12.09
CA HIS A 231 -8.76 2.47 13.04
C HIS A 231 -8.75 3.82 12.32
N ASP A 232 -9.62 4.73 12.75
CA ASP A 232 -9.69 6.07 12.18
C ASP A 232 -8.58 6.97 12.74
N LEU A 233 -7.79 7.59 11.86
CA LEU A 233 -6.73 8.53 12.23
C LEU A 233 -7.28 9.79 12.95
N ALA A 234 -8.50 10.23 12.62
CA ALA A 234 -9.10 11.43 13.20
C ALA A 234 -9.48 11.25 14.68
N THR A 235 -9.75 10.01 15.11
CA THR A 235 -10.17 9.69 16.48
C THR A 235 -9.08 8.98 17.29
N ILE A 236 -7.89 8.80 16.71
CA ILE A 236 -6.80 8.05 17.33
C ILE A 236 -6.27 8.74 18.59
N ASN A 237 -6.12 7.96 19.64
CA ASN A 237 -5.42 8.33 20.87
C ASN A 237 -4.75 7.09 21.46
N SER A 238 -3.97 7.26 22.53
CA SER A 238 -3.19 6.17 23.11
C SER A 238 -4.03 4.98 23.60
N LEU A 239 -5.22 5.24 24.16
CA LEU A 239 -6.11 4.18 24.64
C LEU A 239 -6.78 3.42 23.48
N SER A 240 -7.32 4.16 22.51
CA SER A 240 -7.97 3.56 21.35
C SER A 240 -6.98 2.79 20.46
N LEU A 241 -5.76 3.31 20.31
CA LEU A 241 -4.68 2.62 19.59
C LEU A 241 -4.26 1.33 20.31
N ALA A 242 -4.06 1.35 21.62
CA ALA A 242 -3.73 0.17 22.40
C ALA A 242 -4.79 -0.94 22.26
N ALA A 243 -6.07 -0.58 22.38
CA ALA A 243 -7.17 -1.52 22.19
C ALA A 243 -7.25 -2.07 20.74
N ALA A 244 -6.92 -1.25 19.75
CA ALA A 244 -6.86 -1.70 18.34
C ALA A 244 -5.68 -2.66 18.12
N VAL A 245 -4.51 -2.38 18.69
CA VAL A 245 -3.34 -3.29 18.64
C VAL A 245 -3.68 -4.62 19.30
N ASP A 246 -4.32 -4.62 20.46
CA ASP A 246 -4.70 -5.87 21.14
C ASP A 246 -5.61 -6.73 20.23
N ARG A 247 -6.62 -6.14 19.56
CA ARG A 247 -7.44 -6.87 18.57
C ARG A 247 -6.64 -7.36 17.37
N THR A 248 -5.65 -6.58 16.94
CA THR A 248 -4.80 -6.98 15.81
C THR A 248 -3.95 -8.20 16.15
N LEU A 249 -3.51 -8.31 17.39
CA LEU A 249 -2.74 -9.45 17.87
C LEU A 249 -3.56 -10.75 18.01
N ASP A 250 -4.89 -10.65 17.94
CA ASP A 250 -5.78 -11.82 17.85
C ASP A 250 -5.85 -12.38 16.42
N LEU A 251 -5.40 -11.63 15.40
CA LEU A 251 -5.31 -12.14 14.04
C LEU A 251 -4.12 -13.11 13.92
N PRO A 252 -4.30 -14.23 13.21
CA PRO A 252 -3.19 -15.13 12.92
C PRO A 252 -2.20 -14.49 11.93
N ARG A 253 -0.94 -14.94 11.96
CA ARG A 253 -0.05 -14.75 10.82
C ARG A 253 -0.61 -15.49 9.61
N GLN A 254 -0.53 -14.86 8.44
CA GLN A 254 -1.15 -15.37 7.23
C GLN A 254 -0.09 -15.72 6.19
N ASN A 255 -0.22 -16.91 5.60
CA ASN A 255 0.51 -17.27 4.40
C ASN A 255 -0.36 -16.91 3.20
N HIS A 256 -0.13 -15.75 2.61
CA HIS A 256 -0.86 -15.34 1.42
C HIS A 256 -0.42 -16.16 0.20
N ASN A 257 -1.34 -16.30 -0.75
CA ASN A 257 -1.04 -16.93 -2.04
C ASN A 257 0.13 -16.17 -2.71
N THR A 258 1.22 -16.87 -3.00
CA THR A 258 2.41 -16.30 -3.65
C THR A 258 2.09 -15.70 -5.01
N ALA A 259 1.04 -16.17 -5.70
CA ALA A 259 0.56 -15.59 -6.95
C ALA A 259 0.13 -14.12 -6.81
N TRP A 260 -0.25 -13.69 -5.61
CA TRP A 260 -0.60 -12.28 -5.36
C TRP A 260 0.57 -11.32 -5.57
N PHE A 261 1.81 -11.81 -5.49
CA PHE A 261 3.02 -11.00 -5.53
C PHE A 261 3.86 -11.23 -6.80
N LEU A 262 3.24 -11.75 -7.86
CA LEU A 262 3.87 -11.98 -9.17
C LEU A 262 3.72 -10.79 -10.13
N GLY A 263 3.35 -9.61 -9.62
CA GLY A 263 2.99 -8.46 -10.46
C GLY A 263 4.07 -8.04 -11.45
N ALA A 264 5.34 -8.13 -11.09
CA ALA A 264 6.44 -7.79 -11.98
C ALA A 264 6.58 -8.82 -13.12
N GLU A 265 6.56 -10.13 -12.79
CA GLU A 265 6.69 -11.22 -13.76
C GLU A 265 5.50 -11.28 -14.71
N GLN A 266 4.27 -11.14 -14.18
CA GLN A 266 3.06 -11.11 -14.99
C GLN A 266 3.04 -9.89 -15.93
N SER A 267 3.45 -8.72 -15.42
CA SER A 267 3.60 -7.52 -16.24
C SER A 267 4.59 -7.73 -17.37
N ALA A 268 5.76 -8.31 -17.09
CA ALA A 268 6.78 -8.59 -18.09
C ALA A 268 6.28 -9.57 -19.17
N ALA A 269 5.54 -10.63 -18.76
CA ALA A 269 4.97 -11.60 -19.68
C ALA A 269 3.94 -10.95 -20.63
N ILE A 270 3.04 -10.11 -20.10
CA ILE A 270 2.02 -9.40 -20.90
C ILE A 270 2.70 -8.42 -21.86
N LEU A 271 3.69 -7.65 -21.40
CA LEU A 271 4.43 -6.72 -22.25
C LEU A 271 5.17 -7.45 -23.38
N HIS A 272 5.79 -8.60 -23.09
CA HIS A 272 6.45 -9.42 -24.11
C HIS A 272 5.46 -9.93 -25.17
N GLN A 273 4.30 -10.44 -24.73
CA GLN A 273 3.25 -10.91 -25.64
C GLN A 273 2.75 -9.80 -26.56
N LEU A 274 2.45 -8.62 -26.02
CA LEU A 274 1.98 -7.47 -26.80
C LEU A 274 3.05 -6.99 -27.81
N ALA A 275 4.31 -6.96 -27.43
CA ALA A 275 5.41 -6.56 -28.29
C ALA A 275 5.69 -7.54 -29.44
N THR A 276 5.41 -8.83 -29.26
CA THR A 276 5.56 -9.85 -30.33
C THR A 276 4.40 -9.79 -31.32
N GLN A 277 3.17 -9.60 -30.86
CA GLN A 277 1.97 -9.48 -31.73
C GLN A 277 2.00 -8.25 -32.66
N THR A 278 2.73 -7.20 -32.30
CA THR A 278 2.85 -5.97 -33.12
C THR A 278 3.87 -6.10 -34.25
N ARG A 279 4.69 -7.14 -34.27
CA ARG A 279 5.73 -7.37 -35.28
C ARG A 279 5.30 -8.31 -36.39
N GLU A 280 4.15 -8.96 -36.23
CA GLU A 280 3.46 -9.75 -37.27
C GLU A 280 2.43 -8.89 -38.02
#